data_6c4553610a8dd8f31f81edcc5419cc8e
#
_entry.id   6c4553610a8dd8f31f81edcc5419cc8e
#
_cell.length_a   1.000
_cell.length_b   1.000
_cell.length_c   1.000
_cell.angle_alpha   90.00
_cell.angle_beta   90.00
_cell.angle_gamma   90.00
#
_symmetry.space_group_name_H-M   'P 1'
#
loop_
_entity.id
_entity.type
_entity.pdbx_description
1 polymer ?
#
loop_
_entity_poly.entity_id
_entity_poly.type
_entity_poly.pdbx_seq_one_letter_code
_entity_poly.pdbx_strand_id
1 'polypeptide(L)'
;MGVVTVHTLKCISPYFEDVRAKRKRFELRKDDRGFAVGDTLVLVHPETGARTSAFVEYILRDCPQFGLMPGHVIIGLGDPDEVGL
;
A
#
# COMPACT_ATOMS: atom_id res chain seq x y z
N MET A 1 18.65 5.21 -14.16
CA MET A 1 18.28 4.05 -13.34
C MET A 1 17.57 4.50 -12.09
N GLY A 2 16.35 4.04 -11.87
CA GLY A 2 15.58 4.43 -10.72
C GLY A 2 15.96 3.64 -9.48
N VAL A 3 15.73 4.23 -8.32
CA VAL A 3 15.86 3.54 -7.03
C VAL A 3 14.48 3.08 -6.61
N VAL A 4 14.34 1.79 -6.31
CA VAL A 4 13.09 1.25 -5.79
C VAL A 4 13.05 1.50 -4.29
N THR A 5 12.02 2.17 -3.83
CA THR A 5 11.82 2.40 -2.41
C THR A 5 10.89 1.33 -1.84
N VAL A 6 11.30 0.74 -0.74
CA VAL A 6 10.50 -0.25 -0.03
C VAL A 6 10.02 0.36 1.27
N HIS A 7 8.71 0.34 1.48
CA HIS A 7 8.09 0.81 2.72
C HIS A 7 7.58 -0.40 3.50
N THR A 8 8.03 -0.53 4.74
CA THR A 8 7.56 -1.60 5.63
C THR A 8 6.54 -1.01 6.59
N LEU A 9 5.33 -1.55 6.55
CA LEU A 9 4.18 -0.99 7.24
C LEU A 9 3.49 -2.06 8.07
N LYS A 10 2.97 -1.67 9.23
CA LYS A 10 2.14 -2.55 10.04
C LYS A 10 0.76 -2.67 9.41
N CYS A 11 0.21 -3.86 9.42
CA CYS A 11 -1.13 -4.10 8.89
C CYS A 11 -1.82 -5.14 9.76
N ILE A 12 -2.88 -4.73 10.44
CA ILE A 12 -3.61 -5.59 11.38
C ILE A 12 -4.67 -6.41 10.66
N SER A 13 -5.16 -7.46 11.33
CA SER A 13 -6.33 -8.21 10.86
C SER A 13 -7.59 -7.34 10.97
N PRO A 14 -8.59 -7.50 10.10
CA PRO A 14 -8.65 -8.46 8.99
C PRO A 14 -7.99 -7.93 7.70
N TYR A 15 -7.46 -6.72 7.75
CA TYR A 15 -6.95 -6.04 6.54
C TYR A 15 -5.74 -6.74 5.97
N PHE A 16 -4.85 -7.24 6.83
CA PHE A 16 -3.67 -7.98 6.38
C PHE A 16 -4.07 -9.20 5.53
N GLU A 17 -5.00 -10.01 6.04
CA GLU A 17 -5.47 -11.19 5.34
C GLU A 17 -6.17 -10.83 4.02
N ASP A 18 -6.93 -9.74 4.02
CA ASP A 18 -7.64 -9.29 2.83
C ASP A 18 -6.69 -8.82 1.74
N VAL A 19 -5.60 -8.14 2.10
CA VAL A 19 -4.57 -7.76 1.13
C VAL A 19 -3.86 -9.00 0.61
N ARG A 20 -3.46 -9.89 1.50
CA ARG A 20 -2.75 -11.11 1.13
C ARG A 20 -3.58 -11.98 0.19
N ALA A 21 -4.88 -12.05 0.42
CA ALA A 21 -5.81 -12.80 -0.43
C ALA A 21 -6.24 -12.03 -1.69
N LYS A 22 -5.74 -10.81 -1.87
CA LYS A 22 -6.05 -9.95 -3.02
C LYS A 22 -7.52 -9.54 -3.11
N ARG A 23 -8.22 -9.56 -1.98
CA ARG A 23 -9.57 -8.99 -1.88
C ARG A 23 -9.52 -7.49 -1.66
N LYS A 24 -8.61 -7.02 -0.82
CA LYS A 24 -8.39 -5.60 -0.57
C LYS A 24 -7.20 -5.15 -1.41
N ARG A 25 -7.47 -4.31 -2.42
CA ARG A 25 -6.47 -3.89 -3.39
C ARG A 25 -6.06 -2.44 -3.19
N PHE A 26 -6.09 -1.96 -1.95
CA PHE A 26 -5.71 -0.60 -1.62
C PHE A 26 -5.25 -0.52 -0.17
N GLU A 27 -4.49 0.54 0.15
CA GLU A 27 -4.13 0.92 1.51
C GLU A 27 -4.54 2.36 1.75
N LEU A 28 -5.15 2.62 2.89
CA LEU A 28 -5.49 3.97 3.34
C LEU A 28 -4.57 4.30 4.51
N ARG A 29 -3.76 5.34 4.35
CA ARG A 29 -2.72 5.67 5.32
C ARG A 29 -2.50 7.17 5.42
N LYS A 30 -1.82 7.58 6.50
CA LYS A 30 -1.22 8.91 6.54
C LYS A 30 -0.15 9.00 5.47
N ASP A 31 -0.08 10.15 4.81
CA ASP A 31 0.90 10.41 3.75
C ASP A 31 2.18 10.96 4.38
N ASP A 32 2.87 10.13 5.14
CA ASP A 32 4.04 10.53 5.93
C ASP A 32 5.34 9.85 5.49
N ARG A 33 5.34 9.17 4.36
CA ARG A 33 6.50 8.42 3.90
C ARG A 33 6.93 8.72 2.48
N GLY A 34 6.31 9.69 1.84
CA GLY A 34 6.64 10.01 0.46
C GLY A 34 6.38 8.87 -0.51
N PHE A 35 5.23 8.20 -0.38
CA PHE A 35 4.85 7.12 -1.28
C PHE A 35 4.84 7.58 -2.73
N ALA A 36 5.37 6.76 -3.63
CA ALA A 36 5.40 7.03 -5.06
C ALA A 36 5.01 5.78 -5.84
N VAL A 37 4.38 5.99 -7.00
CA VAL A 37 4.06 4.88 -7.90
C VAL A 37 5.34 4.16 -8.27
N GLY A 38 5.30 2.83 -8.21
CA GLY A 38 6.48 1.98 -8.44
C GLY A 38 7.17 1.53 -7.17
N ASP A 39 6.86 2.14 -6.04
CA ASP A 39 7.40 1.68 -4.75
C ASP A 39 6.84 0.31 -4.40
N THR A 40 7.54 -0.38 -3.50
CA THR A 40 7.06 -1.64 -2.94
C THR A 40 6.60 -1.42 -1.51
N LEU A 41 5.44 -1.99 -1.18
CA LEU A 41 4.97 -2.05 0.20
C LEU A 41 5.18 -3.46 0.74
N VAL A 42 5.78 -3.54 1.93
CA VAL A 42 5.84 -4.79 2.69
C VAL A 42 4.95 -4.59 3.90
N LEU A 43 3.86 -5.33 3.95
CA LEU A 43 2.91 -5.28 5.07
C LEU A 43 3.26 -6.37 6.05
N VAL A 44 3.38 -6.00 7.33
CA VAL A 44 3.78 -6.92 8.39
C VAL A 44 2.68 -6.98 9.43
N HIS A 45 2.19 -8.18 9.68
CA HIS A 45 1.21 -8.38 10.75
C HIS A 45 1.94 -8.23 12.09
N PRO A 46 1.52 -7.31 12.96
CA PRO A 46 2.28 -7.00 14.18
C PRO A 46 2.31 -8.12 15.21
N GLU A 47 1.32 -9.02 15.19
CA GLU A 47 1.26 -10.11 16.18
C GLU A 47 1.96 -11.37 15.72
N THR A 48 1.89 -11.69 14.44
CA THR A 48 2.43 -12.95 13.92
C THR A 48 3.76 -12.79 13.20
N GLY A 49 4.08 -11.56 12.77
CA GLY A 49 5.25 -11.30 11.92
C GLY A 49 5.08 -11.75 10.48
N ALA A 50 3.90 -12.23 10.11
CA ALA A 50 3.63 -12.63 8.74
C ALA A 50 3.74 -11.40 7.82
N ARG A 51 4.18 -11.63 6.58
CA ARG A 51 4.42 -10.57 5.61
C ARG A 51 3.71 -10.84 4.30
N THR A 52 3.31 -9.76 3.66
CA THR A 52 2.87 -9.80 2.27
C THR A 52 3.37 -8.53 1.59
N SER A 53 3.53 -8.56 0.30
CA SER A 53 4.03 -7.40 -0.43
C SER A 53 3.17 -7.09 -1.64
N ALA A 54 3.22 -5.82 -2.04
CA ALA A 54 2.48 -5.34 -3.20
C ALA A 54 3.21 -4.13 -3.77
N PHE A 55 2.94 -3.81 -5.03
CA PHE A 55 3.44 -2.59 -5.65
C PHE A 55 2.47 -1.45 -5.46
N VAL A 56 3.01 -0.24 -5.37
CA VAL A 56 2.23 0.98 -5.46
C VAL A 56 1.91 1.23 -6.93
N GLU A 57 0.66 1.06 -7.28
CA GLU A 57 0.18 1.14 -8.66
C GLU A 57 -0.46 2.49 -8.95
N TYR A 58 -1.11 3.06 -7.96
CA TYR A 58 -1.83 4.32 -8.06
C TYR A 58 -1.82 5.02 -6.71
N ILE A 59 -1.79 6.34 -6.71
CA ILE A 59 -1.86 7.12 -5.48
C ILE A 59 -2.93 8.18 -5.64
N LEU A 60 -3.87 8.21 -4.70
CA LEU A 60 -4.90 9.23 -4.60
C LEU A 60 -4.64 10.05 -3.35
N ARG A 61 -4.47 11.37 -3.53
CA ARG A 61 -4.30 12.30 -2.43
C ARG A 61 -4.91 13.66 -2.79
N ASP A 62 -5.00 14.55 -1.82
CA ASP A 62 -5.42 15.93 -2.04
C ASP A 62 -6.84 16.06 -2.62
N CYS A 63 -7.74 15.17 -2.18
CA CYS A 63 -9.13 15.22 -2.64
C CYS A 63 -10.13 15.17 -1.49
N PRO A 64 -10.07 16.15 -0.55
CA PRO A 64 -11.00 16.14 0.59
C PRO A 64 -12.45 16.30 0.14
N GLN A 65 -12.69 16.92 -1.01
CA GLN A 65 -14.04 17.06 -1.58
C GLN A 65 -14.69 15.72 -1.89
N PHE A 66 -13.92 14.65 -2.04
CA PHE A 66 -14.42 13.30 -2.25
C PHE A 66 -14.33 12.42 -1.01
N GLY A 67 -14.03 13.03 0.14
CA GLY A 67 -14.02 12.31 1.41
C GLY A 67 -12.67 11.82 1.88
N LEU A 68 -11.61 12.07 1.13
CA LEU A 68 -10.27 11.72 1.61
C LEU A 68 -9.77 12.80 2.56
N MET A 69 -9.52 12.41 3.79
CA MET A 69 -9.06 13.32 4.83
C MET A 69 -7.73 13.96 4.45
N PRO A 70 -7.56 15.28 4.69
CA PRO A 70 -6.26 15.91 4.45
C PRO A 70 -5.11 15.17 5.15
N GLY A 71 -3.96 15.07 4.48
CA GLY A 71 -2.80 14.37 5.02
C GLY A 71 -2.88 12.86 4.95
N HIS A 72 -3.91 12.33 4.29
CA HIS A 72 -4.06 10.89 4.07
C HIS A 72 -3.92 10.56 2.59
N VAL A 73 -3.65 9.30 2.31
CA VAL A 73 -3.42 8.81 0.96
C VAL A 73 -4.10 7.46 0.80
N ILE A 74 -4.70 7.24 -0.37
CA ILE A 74 -5.14 5.91 -0.76
C ILE A 74 -4.17 5.40 -1.81
N ILE A 75 -3.61 4.23 -1.56
CA ILE A 75 -2.61 3.60 -2.41
C ILE A 75 -3.27 2.41 -3.09
N GLY A 76 -3.36 2.44 -4.41
CA GLY A 76 -3.80 1.30 -5.18
C GLY A 76 -2.69 0.27 -5.27
N LEU A 77 -3.01 -0.99 -5.00
CA LEU A 77 -2.03 -2.06 -4.91
C LEU A 77 -2.04 -2.92 -6.17
N GLY A 78 -0.85 -3.13 -6.71
CA GLY A 78 -0.62 -4.06 -7.80
C GLY A 78 0.06 -5.32 -7.31
N ASP A 79 -0.13 -6.39 -8.05
CA ASP A 79 0.50 -7.66 -7.74
C ASP A 79 1.89 -7.70 -8.39
N PRO A 80 2.96 -8.00 -7.64
CA PRO A 80 4.28 -8.13 -8.23
C PRO A 80 4.34 -9.10 -9.41
N ASP A 81 3.52 -10.15 -9.38
CA ASP A 81 3.50 -11.16 -10.44
C ASP A 81 2.81 -10.67 -11.72
N GLU A 82 2.09 -9.57 -11.67
CA GLU A 82 1.41 -8.99 -12.82
C GLU A 82 2.25 -7.92 -13.54
N VAL A 83 3.38 -7.58 -12.98
CA VAL A 83 4.23 -6.51 -13.52
C VAL A 83 5.12 -7.07 -14.62
N GLY A 84 5.34 -6.29 -15.66
CA GLY A 84 6.22 -6.65 -16.74
C GLY A 84 5.57 -7.37 -17.90
N LEU A 85 4.27 -7.38 -17.91
CA LEU A 85 3.54 -7.95 -19.04
C LEU A 85 3.52 -7.04 -20.25
#